data_f14610f874daa1e91619de1e55392a9e
#
_entry.id   f14610f874daa1e91619de1e55392a9e
#
_cell.length_a   1.000
_cell.length_b   1.000
_cell.length_c   1.000
_cell.angle_alpha   90.00
_cell.angle_beta   90.00
_cell.angle_gamma   90.00
#
_symmetry.space_group_name_H-M   'P 1'
#
loop_
_entity.id
_entity.type
_entity.pdbx_description
1 polymer ?
#
loop_
_entity_poly.entity_id
_entity_poly.type
_entity_poly.pdbx_seq_one_letter_code
_entity_poly.pdbx_strand_id
1 'polypeptide(L)'
;MDAGKSASKNAQMSKSKGTKSTGAKSKKKSWTKVKVKEKANNAVFLDEKQYERMLKEVPKILCITRAILCEKFKVGGSVARALIKDLSKKNLIKPVGQQHASFDLFQGTLAKTAAEKAAEEAEAKKEKAKKDVKEAAKEKEAK
;
A
#
# COMPACT_ATOMS: atom_id res chain seq x y z
N MET A 1 -47.05 53.78 -48.70
CA MET A 1 -47.94 54.04 -47.58
C MET A 1 -48.30 52.70 -47.00
N ASP A 2 -48.30 52.59 -45.74
CA ASP A 2 -48.55 51.45 -44.88
C ASP A 2 -47.40 50.52 -44.55
N ALA A 3 -46.62 50.97 -43.61
CA ALA A 3 -45.84 50.20 -42.72
C ALA A 3 -46.74 49.67 -41.58
N GLY A 4 -46.98 48.40 -41.54
CA GLY A 4 -47.90 47.88 -40.54
C GLY A 4 -47.54 46.52 -40.02
N LYS A 5 -47.01 46.46 -38.79
CA LYS A 5 -47.29 45.43 -37.80
C LYS A 5 -46.98 43.95 -38.13
N SER A 6 -45.80 43.53 -37.87
CA SER A 6 -45.50 42.13 -37.64
C SER A 6 -44.65 41.87 -36.40
N ALA A 7 -44.93 42.57 -35.34
CA ALA A 7 -44.19 42.39 -34.07
C ALA A 7 -45.12 41.97 -32.95
N SER A 8 -45.71 40.79 -33.00
CA SER A 8 -46.51 40.35 -31.86
C SER A 8 -46.77 38.85 -31.74
N LYS A 9 -46.02 37.96 -32.37
CA LYS A 9 -46.30 36.53 -32.28
C LYS A 9 -45.23 35.68 -31.55
N ASN A 10 -44.20 36.30 -31.03
CA ASN A 10 -43.12 35.53 -30.41
C ASN A 10 -43.11 35.50 -28.87
N ALA A 11 -44.11 36.14 -28.23
CA ALA A 11 -44.08 36.27 -26.76
C ALA A 11 -44.94 35.23 -26.01
N GLN A 12 -45.57 34.26 -26.70
CA GLN A 12 -46.50 33.36 -26.04
C GLN A 12 -46.08 31.90 -26.02
N MET A 13 -44.88 31.53 -26.49
CA MET A 13 -44.43 30.14 -26.50
C MET A 13 -43.49 29.73 -25.35
N SER A 14 -43.30 30.58 -24.35
CA SER A 14 -42.38 30.30 -23.25
C SER A 14 -43.00 29.86 -21.94
N LYS A 15 -44.26 29.42 -21.92
CA LYS A 15 -44.93 29.00 -20.68
C LYS A 15 -45.67 27.65 -20.81
N SER A 16 -45.08 26.67 -21.45
CA SER A 16 -45.38 25.30 -21.10
C SER A 16 -44.50 24.88 -19.93
N LYS A 17 -44.99 25.16 -18.74
CA LYS A 17 -44.50 24.55 -17.51
C LYS A 17 -44.63 23.03 -17.67
N GLY A 18 -43.56 22.38 -18.11
CA GLY A 18 -43.46 20.95 -18.03
C GLY A 18 -43.66 20.54 -16.58
N THR A 19 -44.72 19.80 -16.35
CA THR A 19 -44.99 19.11 -15.10
C THR A 19 -43.73 18.42 -14.64
N LYS A 20 -43.17 18.89 -13.54
CA LYS A 20 -42.08 18.23 -12.85
C LYS A 20 -42.58 16.86 -12.46
N SER A 21 -42.21 15.83 -13.23
CA SER A 21 -42.32 14.46 -12.75
C SER A 21 -41.41 14.40 -11.51
N THR A 22 -42.00 14.27 -10.36
CA THR A 22 -41.35 14.04 -9.06
C THR A 22 -40.77 12.63 -8.97
N GLY A 23 -40.33 12.07 -10.11
CA GLY A 23 -39.44 10.95 -10.11
C GLY A 23 -38.11 11.45 -9.57
N ALA A 24 -37.82 11.15 -8.31
CA ALA A 24 -36.50 11.37 -7.72
C ALA A 24 -35.46 10.70 -8.63
N LYS A 25 -34.89 11.48 -9.55
CA LYS A 25 -33.69 11.03 -10.27
C LYS A 25 -32.63 10.80 -9.21
N SER A 26 -32.53 9.55 -8.76
CA SER A 26 -31.42 9.13 -7.91
C SER A 26 -30.17 9.60 -8.65
N LYS A 27 -29.46 10.57 -8.05
CA LYS A 27 -28.20 11.08 -8.60
C LYS A 27 -27.33 9.85 -8.78
N LYS A 28 -27.14 9.43 -10.04
CA LYS A 28 -26.24 8.32 -10.36
C LYS A 28 -24.92 8.62 -9.65
N LYS A 29 -24.59 7.81 -8.65
CA LYS A 29 -23.33 7.98 -7.94
C LYS A 29 -22.23 7.90 -8.97
N SER A 30 -21.51 8.99 -9.19
CA SER A 30 -20.35 8.97 -10.07
C SER A 30 -19.36 7.99 -9.48
N TRP A 31 -18.99 6.96 -10.23
CA TRP A 31 -17.97 6.00 -9.85
C TRP A 31 -16.61 6.69 -9.63
N THR A 32 -16.37 7.75 -10.36
CA THR A 32 -15.17 8.56 -10.24
C THR A 32 -15.44 9.77 -9.33
N LYS A 33 -15.37 9.58 -8.03
CA LYS A 33 -15.03 10.69 -7.14
C LYS A 33 -13.67 11.23 -7.58
N VAL A 34 -13.49 12.55 -7.48
CA VAL A 34 -12.21 13.21 -7.80
C VAL A 34 -11.07 12.42 -7.16
N LYS A 35 -10.31 11.70 -7.99
CA LYS A 35 -9.13 10.99 -7.51
C LYS A 35 -8.02 12.02 -7.35
N VAL A 36 -7.71 12.35 -6.12
CA VAL A 36 -6.51 13.12 -5.81
C VAL A 36 -5.32 12.21 -6.11
N LYS A 37 -4.57 12.56 -7.16
CA LYS A 37 -3.34 11.86 -7.51
C LYS A 37 -2.20 12.47 -6.70
N GLU A 38 -1.74 11.77 -5.70
CA GLU A 38 -0.55 12.15 -4.96
C GLU A 38 0.71 11.76 -5.71
N LYS A 39 1.74 12.62 -5.65
CA LYS A 39 3.03 12.34 -6.26
C LYS A 39 3.79 11.36 -5.36
N ALA A 40 4.10 10.19 -5.88
CA ALA A 40 4.81 9.15 -5.13
C ALA A 40 6.32 9.42 -5.02
N ASN A 41 6.90 10.22 -5.92
CA ASN A 41 8.35 10.55 -5.99
C ASN A 41 9.27 9.29 -5.88
N ASN A 42 8.89 8.23 -6.56
CA ASN A 42 9.64 6.99 -6.54
C ASN A 42 10.98 7.14 -7.28
N ALA A 43 12.06 6.66 -6.69
CA ALA A 43 13.39 6.65 -7.29
C ALA A 43 13.43 5.74 -8.53
N VAL A 44 14.02 6.25 -9.60
CA VAL A 44 14.21 5.52 -10.87
C VAL A 44 15.54 4.76 -10.87
N PHE A 45 16.52 5.25 -10.15
CA PHE A 45 17.84 4.64 -9.95
C PHE A 45 18.01 4.28 -8.48
N LEU A 46 18.86 3.30 -8.21
CA LEU A 46 19.22 2.86 -6.87
C LEU A 46 20.62 3.35 -6.56
N ASP A 47 20.77 4.02 -5.42
CA ASP A 47 22.05 4.32 -4.82
C ASP A 47 22.62 3.07 -4.12
N GLU A 48 23.94 2.94 -4.01
CA GLU A 48 24.60 1.81 -3.34
C GLU A 48 24.11 1.63 -1.90
N LYS A 49 24.00 2.74 -1.15
CA LYS A 49 23.49 2.73 0.23
C LYS A 49 22.05 2.20 0.34
N GLN A 50 21.19 2.58 -0.61
CA GLN A 50 19.82 2.10 -0.66
C GLN A 50 19.79 0.61 -1.01
N TYR A 51 20.62 0.18 -1.94
CA TYR A 51 20.74 -1.22 -2.33
C TYR A 51 21.19 -2.11 -1.16
N GLU A 52 22.23 -1.72 -0.42
CA GLU A 52 22.69 -2.43 0.76
C GLU A 52 21.60 -2.51 1.85
N ARG A 53 20.87 -1.43 2.05
CA ARG A 53 19.72 -1.40 2.97
C ARG A 53 18.67 -2.41 2.54
N MET A 54 18.35 -2.45 1.27
CA MET A 54 17.36 -3.40 0.73
C MET A 54 17.83 -4.85 0.88
N LEU A 55 19.13 -5.15 0.66
CA LEU A 55 19.70 -6.47 0.87
C LEU A 55 19.53 -6.97 2.32
N LYS A 56 19.57 -6.05 3.30
CA LYS A 56 19.40 -6.39 4.73
C LYS A 56 17.94 -6.47 5.18
N GLU A 57 17.08 -5.64 4.59
CA GLU A 57 15.68 -5.51 5.04
C GLU A 57 14.72 -6.44 4.29
N VAL A 58 14.90 -6.62 2.97
CA VAL A 58 13.96 -7.41 2.15
C VAL A 58 13.87 -8.87 2.59
N PRO A 59 14.96 -9.58 2.93
CA PRO A 59 14.88 -10.97 3.38
C PRO A 59 14.10 -11.18 4.68
N LYS A 60 13.88 -10.11 5.45
CA LYS A 60 13.10 -10.15 6.70
C LYS A 60 11.60 -9.97 6.48
N ILE A 61 11.18 -9.65 5.27
CA ILE A 61 9.78 -9.40 4.93
C ILE A 61 9.10 -10.74 4.61
N LEU A 62 7.97 -10.99 5.27
CA LEU A 62 7.21 -12.22 5.08
C LEU A 62 6.55 -12.31 3.70
N CYS A 63 6.01 -11.20 3.22
CA CYS A 63 5.33 -11.11 1.92
C CYS A 63 6.02 -10.06 1.06
N ILE A 64 6.63 -10.45 -0.03
CA ILE A 64 7.39 -9.59 -0.93
C ILE A 64 6.68 -9.56 -2.28
N THR A 65 6.18 -8.38 -2.64
CA THR A 65 5.63 -8.08 -3.96
C THR A 65 6.25 -6.80 -4.50
N ARG A 66 6.14 -6.57 -5.79
CA ARG A 66 6.60 -5.33 -6.42
C ARG A 66 5.99 -4.09 -5.78
N ALA A 67 4.70 -4.13 -5.46
CA ALA A 67 3.99 -3.01 -4.84
C ALA A 67 4.55 -2.69 -3.44
N ILE A 68 4.73 -3.69 -2.60
CA ILE A 68 5.28 -3.54 -1.24
C ILE A 68 6.69 -2.94 -1.28
N LEU A 69 7.52 -3.37 -2.23
CA LEU A 69 8.86 -2.78 -2.38
C LEU A 69 8.81 -1.32 -2.81
N CYS A 70 7.91 -0.98 -3.75
CA CYS A 70 7.72 0.41 -4.18
C CYS A 70 7.23 1.30 -3.02
N GLU A 71 6.31 0.83 -2.21
CA GLU A 71 5.79 1.58 -1.06
C GLU A 71 6.83 1.76 0.04
N LYS A 72 7.50 0.68 0.40
CA LYS A 72 8.43 0.68 1.55
C LYS A 72 9.71 1.44 1.26
N PHE A 73 10.28 1.25 0.08
CA PHE A 73 11.57 1.83 -0.28
C PHE A 73 11.48 3.03 -1.22
N LYS A 74 10.25 3.41 -1.63
CA LYS A 74 10.02 4.52 -2.56
C LYS A 74 10.79 4.40 -3.88
N VAL A 75 10.80 3.18 -4.44
CA VAL A 75 11.47 2.88 -5.71
C VAL A 75 10.47 2.63 -6.83
N GLY A 76 10.90 2.85 -8.07
CA GLY A 76 10.07 2.57 -9.25
C GLY A 76 9.80 1.09 -9.43
N GLY A 77 8.66 0.74 -10.04
CA GLY A 77 8.25 -0.66 -10.24
C GLY A 77 9.22 -1.46 -11.13
N SER A 78 9.94 -0.82 -12.06
CA SER A 78 10.99 -1.44 -12.86
C SER A 78 12.20 -1.84 -12.01
N VAL A 79 12.60 -0.95 -11.11
CA VAL A 79 13.71 -1.17 -10.15
C VAL A 79 13.34 -2.27 -9.19
N ALA A 80 12.12 -2.25 -8.64
CA ALA A 80 11.63 -3.31 -7.75
C ALA A 80 11.64 -4.69 -8.43
N ARG A 81 11.27 -4.76 -9.72
CA ARG A 81 11.31 -6.01 -10.48
C ARG A 81 12.74 -6.51 -10.71
N ALA A 82 13.68 -5.63 -11.03
CA ALA A 82 15.08 -5.98 -11.17
C ALA A 82 15.66 -6.48 -9.83
N LEU A 83 15.37 -5.78 -8.75
CA LEU A 83 15.78 -6.16 -7.41
C LEU A 83 15.28 -7.55 -7.00
N ILE A 84 14.01 -7.87 -7.25
CA ILE A 84 13.46 -9.20 -6.97
C ILE A 84 14.24 -10.29 -7.73
N LYS A 85 14.55 -10.06 -9.01
CA LYS A 85 15.33 -11.01 -9.82
C LYS A 85 16.74 -11.23 -9.24
N ASP A 86 17.40 -10.17 -8.81
CA ASP A 86 18.75 -10.23 -8.22
C ASP A 86 18.74 -10.93 -6.86
N LEU A 87 17.74 -10.63 -6.01
CA LEU A 87 17.58 -11.28 -4.71
C LEU A 87 17.23 -12.79 -4.85
N SER A 88 16.44 -13.13 -5.88
CA SER A 88 16.13 -14.53 -6.18
C SER A 88 17.39 -15.29 -6.64
N LYS A 89 18.24 -14.67 -7.49
CA LYS A 89 19.54 -15.25 -7.89
C LYS A 89 20.48 -15.44 -6.70
N LYS A 90 20.43 -14.54 -5.71
CA LYS A 90 21.20 -14.61 -4.47
C LYS A 90 20.60 -15.56 -3.42
N ASN A 91 19.47 -16.19 -3.72
CA ASN A 91 18.72 -17.08 -2.81
C ASN A 91 18.31 -16.43 -1.48
N LEU A 92 18.16 -15.11 -1.46
CA LEU A 92 17.69 -14.33 -0.29
C LEU A 92 16.17 -14.31 -0.15
N ILE A 93 15.46 -14.66 -1.23
CA ILE A 93 14.01 -14.75 -1.27
C ILE A 93 13.59 -16.05 -1.96
N LYS A 94 12.45 -16.58 -1.55
CA LYS A 94 11.86 -17.81 -2.12
C LYS A 94 10.52 -17.48 -2.77
N PRO A 95 10.20 -18.03 -3.95
CA PRO A 95 8.88 -17.87 -4.53
C PRO A 95 7.84 -18.64 -3.70
N VAL A 96 6.65 -18.07 -3.56
CA VAL A 96 5.52 -18.67 -2.85
C VAL A 96 4.44 -19.04 -3.86
N GLY A 97 4.11 -20.31 -3.94
CA GLY A 97 3.11 -20.83 -4.87
C GLY A 97 3.54 -20.79 -6.33
N GLN A 98 2.57 -20.90 -7.24
CA GLN A 98 2.82 -20.83 -8.67
C GLN A 98 3.05 -19.40 -9.10
N GLN A 99 4.11 -19.18 -9.86
CA GLN A 99 4.43 -17.87 -10.43
C GLN A 99 3.44 -17.55 -11.55
N HIS A 100 2.89 -16.34 -11.54
CA HIS A 100 2.00 -15.85 -12.57
C HIS A 100 2.61 -14.64 -13.29
N ALA A 101 2.40 -14.50 -14.59
CA ALA A 101 3.02 -13.44 -15.41
C ALA A 101 2.75 -12.01 -14.89
N SER A 102 1.58 -11.77 -14.32
CA SER A 102 1.19 -10.45 -13.80
C SER A 102 1.41 -10.28 -12.29
N PHE A 103 1.58 -11.37 -11.56
CA PHE A 103 1.67 -11.32 -10.10
C PHE A 103 2.70 -12.32 -9.59
N ASP A 104 3.76 -11.83 -8.99
CA ASP A 104 4.82 -12.60 -8.39
C ASP A 104 4.80 -12.39 -6.88
N LEU A 105 4.73 -13.49 -6.12
CA LEU A 105 4.80 -13.48 -4.67
C LEU A 105 6.06 -14.19 -4.19
N PHE A 106 6.80 -13.53 -3.33
CA PHE A 106 8.00 -14.08 -2.72
C PHE A 106 7.95 -13.93 -1.20
N GLN A 107 8.70 -14.75 -0.53
CA GLN A 107 8.93 -14.72 0.92
C GLN A 107 10.43 -14.56 1.18
N GLY A 108 10.77 -13.74 2.16
CA GLY A 108 12.16 -13.61 2.61
C GLY A 108 12.62 -14.84 3.38
N THR A 109 13.86 -15.27 3.17
CA THR A 109 14.44 -16.44 3.86
C THR A 109 14.62 -16.20 5.36
N LEU A 110 14.78 -14.94 5.79
CA LEU A 110 14.92 -14.56 7.20
C LEU A 110 13.59 -14.08 7.82
N ALA A 111 12.49 -14.24 7.09
CA ALA A 111 11.18 -13.82 7.56
C ALA A 111 10.68 -14.80 8.65
N LYS A 112 10.47 -14.27 9.84
CA LYS A 112 9.85 -15.03 10.95
C LYS A 112 8.33 -14.86 10.89
N THR A 113 7.61 -15.96 11.06
CA THR A 113 6.15 -15.91 11.17
C THR A 113 5.72 -15.19 12.46
N ALA A 114 4.47 -14.75 12.53
CA ALA A 114 3.97 -14.10 13.74
C ALA A 114 4.04 -15.02 14.96
N ALA A 115 3.86 -16.33 14.75
CA ALA A 115 3.96 -17.34 15.81
C ALA A 115 5.40 -17.49 16.31
N GLU A 116 6.40 -17.51 15.42
CA GLU A 116 7.81 -17.59 15.80
C GLU A 116 8.28 -16.35 16.55
N LYS A 117 7.82 -15.16 16.13
CA LYS A 117 8.11 -13.90 16.85
C LYS A 117 7.50 -13.90 18.24
N ALA A 118 6.25 -14.34 18.38
CA ALA A 118 5.59 -14.43 19.68
C ALA A 118 6.28 -15.44 20.61
N ALA A 119 6.76 -16.55 20.07
CA ALA A 119 7.53 -17.54 20.83
C ALA A 119 8.88 -16.97 21.30
N GLU A 120 9.61 -16.27 20.42
CA GLU A 120 10.90 -15.65 20.74
C GLU A 120 10.74 -14.53 21.80
N GLU A 121 9.68 -13.71 21.68
CA GLU A 121 9.37 -12.68 22.70
C GLU A 121 8.97 -13.30 24.05
N ALA A 122 8.27 -14.43 24.04
CA ALA A 122 7.91 -15.13 25.25
C ALA A 122 9.13 -15.76 25.95
N GLU A 123 10.07 -16.31 25.17
CA GLU A 123 11.34 -16.84 25.68
C GLU A 123 12.24 -15.72 26.22
N ALA A 124 12.35 -14.60 25.52
CA ALA A 124 13.11 -13.43 25.96
C ALA A 124 12.57 -12.84 27.26
N LYS A 125 11.24 -12.82 27.45
CA LYS A 125 10.61 -12.42 28.71
C LYS A 125 10.89 -13.38 29.85
N LYS A 126 10.87 -14.67 29.59
CA LYS A 126 11.20 -15.70 30.60
C LYS A 126 12.67 -15.64 31.02
N GLU A 127 13.56 -15.35 30.09
CA GLU A 127 14.99 -15.22 30.40
C GLU A 127 15.31 -13.97 31.22
N LYS A 128 14.66 -12.84 30.92
CA LYS A 128 14.74 -11.62 31.74
C LYS A 128 14.23 -11.87 33.15
N ALA A 129 13.05 -12.46 33.29
CA ALA A 129 12.48 -12.78 34.60
C ALA A 129 13.39 -13.73 35.42
N LYS A 130 14.07 -14.68 34.78
CA LYS A 130 15.04 -15.55 35.46
C LYS A 130 16.29 -14.80 35.90
N LYS A 131 16.76 -13.83 35.12
CA LYS A 131 17.91 -12.97 35.49
C LYS A 131 17.57 -12.08 36.69
N ASP A 132 16.41 -11.45 36.67
CA ASP A 132 15.93 -10.56 37.75
C ASP A 132 15.76 -11.33 39.07
N VAL A 133 15.21 -12.55 39.03
CA VAL A 133 15.10 -13.41 40.20
C VAL A 133 16.44 -13.86 40.75
N LYS A 134 17.41 -14.11 39.86
CA LYS A 134 18.76 -14.53 40.26
C LYS A 134 19.58 -13.38 40.85
N GLU A 135 19.36 -12.18 40.39
CA GLU A 135 19.97 -10.96 40.89
C GLU A 135 19.41 -10.59 42.26
N ALA A 136 18.08 -10.68 42.41
CA ALA A 136 17.39 -10.47 43.73
C ALA A 136 17.77 -11.53 44.77
N ALA A 137 18.07 -12.75 44.37
CA ALA A 137 18.57 -13.79 45.27
C ALA A 137 19.99 -13.53 45.75
N LYS A 138 20.87 -13.02 44.87
CA LYS A 138 22.24 -12.66 45.22
C LYS A 138 22.33 -11.45 46.16
N GLU A 139 21.43 -10.51 46.03
CA GLU A 139 21.36 -9.34 46.92
C GLU A 139 20.92 -9.69 48.34
N LYS A 140 20.13 -10.79 48.50
CA LYS A 140 19.72 -11.31 49.81
C LYS A 140 20.76 -12.13 50.52
N GLU A 141 21.70 -12.74 49.81
CA GLU A 141 22.83 -13.48 50.40
C GLU A 141 24.02 -12.58 50.81
N ALA A 142 24.06 -11.36 50.27
CA ALA A 142 25.15 -10.40 50.57
C ALA A 142 24.84 -9.44 51.72
N LYS A 143 23.71 -9.63 52.43
CA LYS A 143 23.27 -8.79 53.56
C LYS A 143 23.13 -9.61 54.85
#